data_2deb9cbb5fa9459a7b833b8d31afe921
#
_entry.id   2deb9cbb5fa9459a7b833b8d31afe921
#
_cell.length_a   1.000
_cell.length_b   1.000
_cell.length_c   1.000
_cell.angle_alpha   90.00
_cell.angle_beta   90.00
_cell.angle_gamma   90.00
#
_symmetry.space_group_name_H-M   'P 1'
#
loop_
_entity.id
_entity.type
_entity.pdbx_description
1 polymer ?
#
loop_
_entity_poly.entity_id
_entity_poly.type
_entity_poly.pdbx_seq_one_letter_code
_entity_poly.pdbx_strand_id
1 'polypeptide(L)'
;MIDMETIRAAAARLVAAATSPTRVILFGSYARGTADEGSDLDLMVIEREVPDRAAEYMRLMDAVGRIAPGVGVDLLIYPLSEYERRGQVPGTLLFEARSEGQVLHDALP
;
A
#
# COMPACT_ATOMS: atom_id res chain seq x y z
N MET A 1 17.19 -4.86 -5.94
CA MET A 1 16.18 -4.16 -5.09
C MET A 1 15.67 -2.93 -5.78
N ILE A 2 14.44 -2.55 -5.51
CA ILE A 2 13.88 -1.31 -6.03
C ILE A 2 14.24 -0.15 -5.10
N ASP A 3 14.47 1.02 -5.69
CA ASP A 3 14.79 2.20 -4.90
C ASP A 3 13.53 2.97 -4.49
N MET A 4 13.69 3.92 -3.59
CA MET A 4 12.56 4.70 -3.07
C MET A 4 11.89 5.56 -4.14
N GLU A 5 12.65 6.02 -5.12
CA GLU A 5 12.06 6.81 -6.21
C GLU A 5 11.07 5.97 -7.01
N THR A 6 11.43 4.73 -7.32
CA THR A 6 10.55 3.78 -8.01
C THR A 6 9.32 3.47 -7.18
N ILE A 7 9.50 3.26 -5.88
CA ILE A 7 8.40 3.00 -4.94
C ILE A 7 7.45 4.19 -4.87
N ARG A 8 7.99 5.40 -4.76
CA ARG A 8 7.16 6.62 -4.71
C ARG A 8 6.40 6.85 -6.01
N ALA A 9 6.99 6.51 -7.15
CA ALA A 9 6.31 6.59 -8.43
C ALA A 9 5.14 5.60 -8.50
N ALA A 10 5.33 4.39 -7.99
CA ALA A 10 4.24 3.40 -7.89
C ALA A 10 3.11 3.91 -7.00
N ALA A 11 3.45 4.49 -5.85
CA ALA A 11 2.45 5.07 -4.95
C ALA A 11 1.66 6.20 -5.63
N ALA A 12 2.34 7.04 -6.39
CA ALA A 12 1.68 8.13 -7.13
C ALA A 12 0.68 7.59 -8.16
N ARG A 13 1.02 6.50 -8.84
CA ARG A 13 0.09 5.85 -9.78
C ARG A 13 -1.13 5.27 -9.05
N LEU A 14 -0.93 4.70 -7.86
CA LEU A 14 -2.05 4.20 -7.05
C LEU A 14 -2.98 5.32 -6.63
N VAL A 15 -2.42 6.43 -6.15
CA VAL A 15 -3.22 7.60 -5.76
C VAL A 15 -4.03 8.13 -6.92
N ALA A 16 -3.41 8.21 -8.11
CA ALA A 16 -4.10 8.72 -9.29
C ALA A 16 -5.25 7.82 -9.75
N ALA A 17 -5.13 6.51 -9.56
CA ALA A 17 -6.12 5.54 -9.99
C ALA A 17 -7.20 5.25 -8.94
N ALA A 18 -6.90 5.43 -7.66
CA ALA A 18 -7.81 5.10 -6.57
C ALA A 18 -9.04 6.00 -6.59
N THR A 19 -10.20 5.43 -6.24
CA THR A 19 -11.47 6.16 -6.24
C THR A 19 -11.52 7.24 -5.16
N SER A 20 -11.05 6.92 -3.96
CA SER A 20 -11.14 7.84 -2.81
C SER A 20 -9.92 7.72 -1.90
N PRO A 21 -8.70 7.96 -2.44
CA PRO A 21 -7.48 7.70 -1.68
C PRO A 21 -7.34 8.65 -0.50
N THR A 22 -6.97 8.09 0.66
CA THR A 22 -6.65 8.88 1.85
C THR A 22 -5.21 8.69 2.27
N ARG A 23 -4.68 7.47 2.13
CA ARG A 23 -3.32 7.18 2.56
C ARG A 23 -2.75 6.00 1.76
N VAL A 24 -1.46 6.07 1.43
CA VAL A 24 -0.71 4.94 0.87
C VAL A 24 0.48 4.68 1.78
N ILE A 25 0.63 3.44 2.22
CA ILE A 25 1.63 3.04 3.20
C ILE A 25 2.51 1.94 2.61
N LEU A 26 3.82 2.15 2.65
CA LEU A 26 4.80 1.10 2.41
C LEU A 26 4.98 0.32 3.70
N PHE A 27 4.82 -1.00 3.66
CA PHE A 27 5.03 -1.84 4.85
C PHE A 27 5.86 -3.06 4.46
N GLY A 28 6.04 -4.01 5.39
CA GLY A 28 6.82 -5.19 5.13
C GLY A 28 8.32 -4.94 5.07
N SER A 29 9.04 -5.80 4.35
CA SER A 29 10.50 -5.80 4.35
C SER A 29 11.12 -4.51 3.82
N TYR A 30 10.54 -3.89 2.81
CA TYR A 30 11.05 -2.61 2.30
C TYR A 30 10.92 -1.50 3.33
N ALA A 31 9.85 -1.50 4.11
CA ALA A 31 9.67 -0.49 5.16
C ALA A 31 10.63 -0.71 6.33
N ARG A 32 10.93 -1.97 6.64
CA ARG A 32 11.83 -2.32 7.75
C ARG A 32 13.31 -2.21 7.38
N GLY A 33 13.63 -2.03 6.11
CA GLY A 33 15.01 -2.01 5.65
C GLY A 33 15.66 -3.39 5.57
N THR A 34 14.86 -4.45 5.50
CA THR A 34 15.33 -5.83 5.43
C THR A 34 15.09 -6.48 4.07
N ALA A 35 14.65 -5.71 3.09
CA ALA A 35 14.38 -6.22 1.75
C ALA A 35 15.66 -6.66 1.05
N ASP A 36 15.53 -7.71 0.24
CA ASP A 36 16.58 -8.18 -0.65
C ASP A 36 16.02 -8.32 -2.06
N GLU A 37 16.80 -8.88 -2.97
CA GLU A 37 16.40 -8.98 -4.38
C GLU A 37 15.20 -9.90 -4.62
N GLY A 38 14.91 -10.81 -3.69
CA GLY A 38 13.75 -11.69 -3.77
C GLY A 38 12.51 -11.14 -3.09
N SER A 39 12.60 -9.98 -2.45
CA SER A 39 11.48 -9.42 -1.69
C SER A 39 10.45 -8.79 -2.60
N ASP A 40 9.17 -9.03 -2.29
CA ASP A 40 8.06 -8.34 -2.92
C ASP A 40 7.83 -6.99 -2.27
N LEU A 41 7.20 -6.10 -3.00
CA LEU A 41 6.84 -4.77 -2.53
C LEU A 41 5.46 -4.84 -1.89
N ASP A 42 5.36 -4.45 -0.62
CA ASP A 42 4.11 -4.46 0.13
C ASP A 42 3.57 -3.03 0.25
N LEU A 43 2.41 -2.80 -0.37
CA LEU A 43 1.74 -1.50 -0.36
C LEU A 43 0.32 -1.63 0.15
N MET A 44 -0.07 -0.71 1.02
CA MET A 44 -1.43 -0.64 1.54
C MET A 44 -2.06 0.68 1.12
N VAL A 45 -3.23 0.59 0.50
CA VAL A 45 -4.00 1.77 0.09
C VAL A 45 -5.21 1.87 1.01
N ILE A 46 -5.32 2.98 1.69
CA ILE A 46 -6.47 3.30 2.53
C ILE A 46 -7.34 4.26 1.75
N GLU A 47 -8.60 3.90 1.58
CA GLU A 47 -9.57 4.70 0.84
C GLU A 47 -10.73 5.07 1.76
N ARG A 48 -11.38 6.18 1.46
CA ARG A 48 -12.52 6.63 2.23
C ARG A 48 -13.60 5.55 2.29
N GLU A 49 -13.90 4.95 1.15
CA GLU A 49 -14.85 3.85 1.00
C GLU A 49 -14.33 2.87 -0.05
N VAL A 50 -14.65 1.58 0.13
CA VAL A 50 -14.32 0.54 -0.83
C VAL A 50 -15.57 -0.30 -1.08
N PRO A 51 -16.53 0.20 -1.89
CA PRO A 51 -17.79 -0.52 -2.13
C PRO A 51 -17.59 -1.85 -2.87
N ASP A 52 -16.61 -1.91 -3.77
CA ASP A 52 -16.29 -3.12 -4.52
C ASP A 52 -14.77 -3.33 -4.50
N ARG A 53 -14.33 -4.11 -3.51
CA ARG A 53 -12.89 -4.34 -3.29
C ARG A 53 -12.23 -5.04 -4.48
N ALA A 54 -12.91 -6.02 -5.06
CA ALA A 54 -12.33 -6.76 -6.18
C ALA A 54 -12.09 -5.87 -7.40
N ALA A 55 -13.07 -5.04 -7.75
CA ALA A 55 -12.92 -4.11 -8.86
C ALA A 55 -11.84 -3.07 -8.59
N GLU A 56 -11.78 -2.56 -7.36
CA GLU A 56 -10.75 -1.60 -6.97
C GLU A 56 -9.36 -2.23 -7.03
N TYR A 57 -9.22 -3.45 -6.53
CA TYR A 57 -7.96 -4.18 -6.56
C TYR A 57 -7.45 -4.35 -8.00
N MET A 58 -8.31 -4.80 -8.90
CA MET A 58 -7.90 -5.01 -10.30
C MET A 58 -7.49 -3.71 -10.97
N ARG A 59 -8.22 -2.64 -10.73
CA ARG A 59 -7.89 -1.35 -11.29
C ARG A 59 -6.56 -0.80 -10.75
N LEU A 60 -6.32 -0.95 -9.45
CA LEU A 60 -5.08 -0.47 -8.83
C LEU A 60 -3.89 -1.33 -9.24
N MET A 61 -4.05 -2.64 -9.35
CA MET A 61 -2.97 -3.50 -9.83
C MET A 61 -2.62 -3.17 -11.28
N ASP A 62 -3.60 -2.89 -12.11
CA ASP A 62 -3.37 -2.46 -13.48
C ASP A 62 -2.60 -1.14 -13.52
N ALA A 63 -2.97 -0.19 -12.67
CA ALA A 63 -2.31 1.13 -12.60
C ALA A 63 -0.87 1.04 -12.12
N VAL A 64 -0.60 0.19 -11.15
CA VAL A 64 0.75 -0.02 -10.63
C VAL A 64 1.66 -0.65 -11.69
N GLY A 65 1.12 -1.58 -12.48
CA GLY A 65 1.86 -2.23 -13.54
C GLY A 65 3.04 -3.03 -13.04
N ARG A 66 4.01 -3.22 -13.92
CA ARG A 66 5.25 -3.90 -13.56
C ARG A 66 6.23 -2.89 -12.94
N ILE A 67 6.71 -3.21 -11.74
CA ILE A 67 7.66 -2.37 -11.03
C ILE A 67 9.08 -2.65 -11.50
N ALA A 68 9.47 -3.93 -11.48
CA ALA A 68 10.79 -4.39 -11.93
C ALA A 68 10.69 -5.89 -12.24
N PRO A 69 11.56 -6.43 -13.10
CA PRO A 69 11.57 -7.86 -13.37
C PRO A 69 11.79 -8.67 -12.08
N GLY A 70 10.96 -9.68 -11.87
CA GLY A 70 11.09 -10.58 -10.72
C GLY A 70 10.58 -10.03 -9.40
N VAL A 71 10.02 -8.83 -9.39
CA VAL A 71 9.47 -8.23 -8.16
C VAL A 71 7.95 -8.20 -8.22
N GLY A 72 7.31 -8.90 -7.29
CA GLY A 72 5.87 -8.87 -7.14
C GLY A 72 5.42 -7.69 -6.29
N VAL A 73 4.14 -7.34 -6.41
CA VAL A 73 3.51 -6.32 -5.59
C VAL A 73 2.38 -6.96 -4.81
N ASP A 74 2.48 -6.91 -3.48
CA ASP A 74 1.41 -7.31 -2.58
C ASP A 74 0.63 -6.05 -2.22
N LEU A 75 -0.56 -5.94 -2.80
CA LEU A 75 -1.41 -4.77 -2.62
C LEU A 75 -2.58 -5.11 -1.72
N LEU A 76 -2.74 -4.34 -0.64
CA LEU A 76 -3.87 -4.43 0.27
C LEU A 76 -4.66 -3.14 0.21
N ILE A 77 -5.99 -3.25 0.19
CA ILE A 77 -6.89 -2.11 0.12
C ILE A 77 -7.88 -2.22 1.27
N TYR A 78 -7.98 -1.16 2.06
CA TYR A 78 -8.89 -1.12 3.19
C TYR A 78 -9.66 0.20 3.24
N PRO A 79 -10.94 0.17 3.64
CA PRO A 79 -11.65 1.40 3.93
C PRO A 79 -11.10 2.05 5.21
N LEU A 80 -11.18 3.37 5.26
CA LEU A 80 -10.65 4.15 6.38
C LEU A 80 -11.21 3.68 7.72
N SER A 81 -12.50 3.36 7.80
CA SER A 81 -13.12 2.91 9.03
C SER A 81 -12.49 1.62 9.57
N GLU A 82 -12.18 0.69 8.67
CA GLU A 82 -11.52 -0.57 9.06
C GLU A 82 -10.07 -0.32 9.49
N TYR A 83 -9.35 0.53 8.78
CA TYR A 83 -7.99 0.92 9.13
C TYR A 83 -7.94 1.56 10.52
N GLU A 84 -8.85 2.47 10.83
CA GLU A 84 -8.89 3.13 12.14
C GLU A 84 -9.23 2.15 13.27
N ARG A 85 -10.18 1.26 13.04
CA ARG A 85 -10.61 0.29 14.05
C ARG A 85 -9.58 -0.82 14.25
N ARG A 86 -9.19 -1.50 13.18
CA ARG A 86 -8.30 -2.66 13.26
C ARG A 86 -6.83 -2.28 13.36
N GLY A 87 -6.46 -1.10 12.94
CA GLY A 87 -5.10 -0.61 13.04
C GLY A 87 -4.61 -0.42 14.47
N GLN A 88 -5.51 -0.48 15.44
CA GLN A 88 -5.17 -0.41 16.86
C GLN A 88 -4.99 -1.79 17.51
N VAL A 89 -5.25 -2.87 16.77
CA VAL A 89 -5.23 -4.22 17.30
C VAL A 89 -3.88 -4.87 16.99
N PRO A 90 -3.00 -5.06 18.00
CA PRO A 90 -1.72 -5.73 17.78
C PRO A 90 -1.88 -7.11 17.16
N GLY A 91 -0.95 -7.51 16.30
CA GLY A 91 -0.98 -8.79 15.63
C GLY A 91 -1.70 -8.79 14.30
N THR A 92 -2.29 -7.68 13.88
CA THR A 92 -2.92 -7.56 12.57
C THR A 92 -1.98 -6.87 11.57
N LEU A 93 -2.18 -7.12 10.27
CA LEU A 93 -1.43 -6.44 9.22
C LEU A 93 -1.67 -4.92 9.25
N LEU A 94 -2.89 -4.50 9.59
CA LEU A 94 -3.21 -3.08 9.71
C LEU A 94 -2.43 -2.41 10.83
N PHE A 95 -2.27 -3.09 11.96
CA PHE A 95 -1.46 -2.60 13.06
C PHE A 95 0.03 -2.49 12.65
N GLU A 96 0.56 -3.53 11.98
CA GLU A 96 1.92 -3.52 11.49
C GLU A 96 2.16 -2.35 10.53
N ALA A 97 1.30 -2.17 9.55
CA ALA A 97 1.43 -1.08 8.59
C ALA A 97 1.36 0.29 9.27
N ARG A 98 0.47 0.45 10.23
CA ARG A 98 0.32 1.70 10.95
C ARG A 98 1.50 2.02 11.85
N SER A 99 2.08 0.99 12.49
CA SER A 99 3.16 1.14 13.46
C SER A 99 4.54 1.22 12.81
N GLU A 100 4.80 0.38 11.81
CA GLU A 100 6.13 0.19 11.21
C GLU A 100 6.22 0.71 9.78
N GLY A 101 5.09 1.00 9.16
CA GLY A 101 5.05 1.42 7.77
C GLY A 101 5.55 2.84 7.54
N GLN A 102 5.90 3.12 6.29
CA GLN A 102 6.23 4.46 5.85
C GLN A 102 5.06 5.02 5.05
N VAL A 103 4.55 6.16 5.46
CA VAL A 103 3.46 6.82 4.75
C VAL A 103 4.03 7.53 3.53
N LEU A 104 3.58 7.10 2.34
CA LEU A 104 4.04 7.66 1.07
C LEU A 104 3.09 8.73 0.54
N HIS A 105 1.84 8.69 0.96
CA HIS A 105 0.82 9.67 0.62
C HIS A 105 -0.13 9.78 1.81
N ASP A 106 -0.49 10.99 2.18
CA ASP A 106 -1.38 11.23 3.31
C ASP A 106 -2.28 12.43 3.01
N ALA A 107 -3.55 12.17 2.81
CA ALA A 107 -4.59 13.18 2.62
C ALA A 107 -5.53 13.27 3.83
N LEU A 108 -5.19 12.60 4.94
CA LEU A 108 -5.97 12.69 6.17
C LEU A 108 -5.66 14.01 6.87
N PRO A 109 -6.70 14.66 7.44
CA PRO A 109 -6.50 15.90 8.20
C PRO A 109 -5.66 15.71 9.45
#